data_f7f47d3061d50d5505a566e4890a0033
#
_entry.id   f7f47d3061d50d5505a566e4890a0033
#
_cell.length_a   1.000
_cell.length_b   1.000
_cell.length_c   1.000
_cell.angle_alpha   90.00
_cell.angle_beta   90.00
_cell.angle_gamma   90.00
#
_symmetry.space_group_name_H-M   'P 1'
#
loop_
_entity.id
_entity.type
_entity.pdbx_description
1 polymer ?
#
loop_
_entity_poly.entity_id
_entity_poly.type
_entity_poly.pdbx_seq_one_letter_code
_entity_poly.pdbx_strand_id
1 'polypeptide(L)'
;MPEISQEILDSLVDLAVKDWESFSDVMKVYLIEDFNYFYNLTYLDFRLFTFTIFAWSVKQHDNVWNSGQFVADACDHLQNNKKTMDIAGRGHFKSTRFYSYISWIIWKNLYDKLNDRVYYYSYKTTQARQHVNLFKRFLQNNKTFQQLGIQDKKSAADTIAEYSWDGKHSIYIQAFGILESTRGLHSRYLFCDDPYKDDSDPNRPTKVLEVNRLFKDVLENIPFPDGGEIHVIGTPISTFDIWFTEGAKKTYSIQFKPAIVLGKDGEEKAVWPERFSLEWLKEKRDTGFIETPDGNLFSFAQEYLCEPRSVHNSFFNKQKLEKSIDHNLMDWNMSDPRFVNEHEYFKPDVIYPVYAGFDLGEKAHPSHLAVFQYEPEHDKLVQIHSKWFDKVRYLSEDKNENTQIKYLKDAIKYFNIQKIIFDNTRGEFQLLLEQNIIPELVPISFNRSNKMSMLVEMDNRLGTEKLKLLPEERQKSQILALQHDGSAISSSQGHADAAFSIALVCLHVAKFRKAQSQTFKISSVDIIDRSKFKPSMIKPIGTLKRDFRNTRKRL
;
A
#
# COMPACT_ATOMS: atom_id res chain seq x y z
N MET A 1 13.31 -27.66 36.50
CA MET A 1 12.61 -28.06 35.28
C MET A 1 13.35 -29.25 34.67
N PRO A 2 12.70 -30.28 34.11
CA PRO A 2 13.42 -31.32 33.37
C PRO A 2 14.20 -30.66 32.22
N GLU A 3 15.37 -31.21 31.93
CA GLU A 3 16.23 -30.72 30.83
C GLU A 3 15.62 -31.12 29.49
N ILE A 4 15.01 -30.16 28.76
CA ILE A 4 14.46 -30.38 27.45
C ILE A 4 15.53 -29.98 26.44
N SER A 5 15.92 -30.90 25.58
CA SER A 5 16.94 -30.61 24.55
C SER A 5 16.40 -29.71 23.45
N GLN A 6 17.26 -28.90 22.86
CA GLN A 6 16.92 -28.05 21.70
C GLN A 6 16.40 -28.88 20.50
N GLU A 7 16.91 -30.09 20.33
CA GLU A 7 16.48 -31.02 19.29
C GLU A 7 14.99 -31.41 19.39
N ILE A 8 14.48 -31.59 20.64
CA ILE A 8 13.06 -31.84 20.86
C ILE A 8 12.23 -30.61 20.48
N LEU A 9 12.66 -29.41 20.91
CA LEU A 9 11.96 -28.17 20.59
C LEU A 9 11.88 -27.96 19.08
N ASP A 10 13.00 -28.10 18.37
CA ASP A 10 13.06 -27.91 16.92
C ASP A 10 12.25 -28.97 16.16
N SER A 11 12.25 -30.22 16.62
CA SER A 11 11.44 -31.29 16.03
C SER A 11 9.93 -31.01 16.14
N LEU A 12 9.48 -30.48 17.28
CA LEU A 12 8.08 -30.08 17.48
C LEU A 12 7.72 -28.87 16.61
N VAL A 13 8.61 -27.89 16.47
CA VAL A 13 8.42 -26.75 15.58
C VAL A 13 8.35 -27.18 14.12
N ASP A 14 9.22 -28.11 13.71
CA ASP A 14 9.19 -28.68 12.36
C ASP A 14 7.87 -29.38 12.06
N LEU A 15 7.32 -30.11 13.03
CA LEU A 15 6.00 -30.71 12.92
C LEU A 15 4.91 -29.64 12.79
N ALA A 16 4.96 -28.59 13.62
CA ALA A 16 3.99 -27.50 13.58
C ALA A 16 3.98 -26.73 12.23
N VAL A 17 5.16 -26.58 11.63
CA VAL A 17 5.32 -25.93 10.31
C VAL A 17 4.77 -26.80 9.19
N LYS A 18 5.02 -28.10 9.23
CA LYS A 18 4.62 -29.04 8.19
C LYS A 18 3.15 -29.47 8.26
N ASP A 19 2.68 -29.75 9.48
CA ASP A 19 1.31 -30.24 9.76
C ASP A 19 0.84 -29.72 11.12
N TRP A 20 0.29 -28.53 11.12
CA TRP A 20 -0.15 -27.88 12.35
C TRP A 20 -1.29 -28.64 13.08
N GLU A 21 -2.17 -29.32 12.35
CA GLU A 21 -3.28 -30.07 12.98
C GLU A 21 -2.73 -31.26 13.78
N SER A 22 -1.86 -32.08 13.18
CA SER A 22 -1.20 -33.17 13.87
C SER A 22 -0.36 -32.69 15.06
N PHE A 23 0.39 -31.62 14.90
CA PHE A 23 1.13 -30.96 15.99
C PHE A 23 0.19 -30.53 17.14
N SER A 24 -0.89 -29.84 16.78
CA SER A 24 -1.88 -29.34 17.75
C SER A 24 -2.47 -30.49 18.58
N ASP A 25 -2.74 -31.64 17.96
CA ASP A 25 -3.31 -32.80 18.66
C ASP A 25 -2.28 -33.43 19.61
N VAL A 26 -1.03 -33.57 19.20
CA VAL A 26 0.08 -34.00 20.08
C VAL A 26 0.20 -33.07 21.30
N MET A 27 0.19 -31.76 21.08
CA MET A 27 0.33 -30.79 22.16
C MET A 27 -0.89 -30.75 23.11
N LYS A 28 -2.10 -31.06 22.62
CA LYS A 28 -3.29 -31.22 23.46
C LYS A 28 -3.18 -32.45 24.36
N VAL A 29 -2.60 -33.56 23.86
CA VAL A 29 -2.30 -34.73 24.69
C VAL A 29 -1.36 -34.36 25.83
N TYR A 30 -0.25 -33.68 25.55
CA TYR A 30 0.66 -33.21 26.63
C TYR A 30 -0.05 -32.26 27.60
N LEU A 31 -0.89 -31.35 27.12
CA LEU A 31 -1.65 -30.44 27.99
C LEU A 31 -2.53 -31.18 28.99
N ILE A 32 -3.13 -32.32 28.58
CA ILE A 32 -4.09 -33.11 29.37
C ILE A 32 -3.34 -34.10 30.27
N GLU A 33 -2.36 -34.81 29.75
CA GLU A 33 -1.71 -35.94 30.41
C GLU A 33 -0.50 -35.52 31.24
N ASP A 34 0.27 -34.52 30.79
CA ASP A 34 1.43 -33.98 31.49
C ASP A 34 1.56 -32.45 31.31
N PHE A 35 0.75 -31.74 32.09
CA PHE A 35 0.75 -30.27 32.07
C PHE A 35 2.12 -29.66 32.35
N ASN A 36 2.93 -30.25 33.21
CA ASN A 36 4.24 -29.72 33.55
C ASN A 36 5.19 -29.81 32.34
N TYR A 37 5.14 -30.90 31.59
CA TYR A 37 5.95 -31.06 30.41
C TYR A 37 5.48 -30.08 29.30
N PHE A 38 4.18 -30.01 29.07
CA PHE A 38 3.59 -29.03 28.14
C PHE A 38 3.99 -27.59 28.50
N TYR A 39 3.87 -27.24 29.79
CA TYR A 39 4.23 -25.91 30.29
C TYR A 39 5.71 -25.61 30.03
N ASN A 40 6.62 -26.53 30.33
CA ASN A 40 8.04 -26.36 30.09
C ASN A 40 8.40 -26.18 28.64
N LEU A 41 7.80 -26.96 27.72
CA LEU A 41 7.98 -26.78 26.29
C LEU A 41 7.60 -25.36 25.83
N THR A 42 6.43 -24.91 26.21
CA THR A 42 5.88 -23.60 25.81
C THR A 42 6.48 -22.43 26.58
N TYR A 43 7.08 -22.66 27.76
CA TYR A 43 7.86 -21.67 28.50
C TYR A 43 9.22 -21.42 27.83
N LEU A 44 9.90 -22.46 27.41
CA LEU A 44 11.24 -22.38 26.84
C LEU A 44 11.25 -21.85 25.42
N ASP A 45 10.19 -22.15 24.64
CA ASP A 45 10.14 -21.84 23.23
C ASP A 45 8.90 -21.04 22.85
N PHE A 46 9.12 -19.80 22.43
CA PHE A 46 8.06 -18.89 22.00
C PHE A 46 7.33 -19.37 20.74
N ARG A 47 8.00 -20.12 19.85
CA ARG A 47 7.38 -20.70 18.65
C ARG A 47 6.30 -21.71 19.07
N LEU A 48 6.63 -22.59 20.01
CA LEU A 48 5.70 -23.60 20.53
C LEU A 48 4.52 -22.95 21.28
N PHE A 49 4.77 -21.90 22.07
CA PHE A 49 3.69 -21.12 22.68
C PHE A 49 2.76 -20.52 21.63
N THR A 50 3.32 -19.93 20.57
CA THR A 50 2.56 -19.28 19.51
C THR A 50 1.74 -20.30 18.72
N PHE A 51 2.31 -21.46 18.39
CA PHE A 51 1.62 -22.53 17.67
C PHE A 51 0.59 -23.30 18.49
N THR A 52 0.58 -23.14 19.83
CA THR A 52 -0.38 -23.78 20.74
C THR A 52 -1.34 -22.78 21.36
N ILE A 53 -1.02 -22.28 22.54
CA ILE A 53 -1.91 -21.46 23.39
C ILE A 53 -2.43 -20.24 22.63
N PHE A 54 -1.56 -19.56 21.88
CA PHE A 54 -1.97 -18.40 21.08
C PHE A 54 -2.84 -18.83 19.90
N ALA A 55 -2.40 -19.80 19.09
CA ALA A 55 -3.12 -20.28 17.92
C ALA A 55 -4.49 -20.85 18.27
N TRP A 56 -4.60 -21.62 19.36
CA TRP A 56 -5.89 -22.16 19.81
C TRP A 56 -6.89 -21.05 20.15
N SER A 57 -6.44 -19.97 20.76
CA SER A 57 -7.29 -18.81 21.06
C SER A 57 -7.77 -18.10 19.80
N VAL A 58 -6.88 -17.93 18.80
CA VAL A 58 -7.24 -17.32 17.52
C VAL A 58 -8.32 -18.15 16.82
N LYS A 59 -8.19 -19.48 16.77
CA LYS A 59 -9.20 -20.37 16.16
C LYS A 59 -10.54 -20.34 16.89
N GLN A 60 -10.55 -20.20 18.21
CA GLN A 60 -11.80 -20.15 18.99
C GLN A 60 -12.71 -18.96 18.66
N HIS A 61 -12.21 -17.95 17.97
CA HIS A 61 -12.90 -16.70 17.65
C HIS A 61 -13.19 -16.54 16.16
N ASP A 62 -13.35 -17.64 15.42
CA ASP A 62 -13.57 -17.66 13.96
C ASP A 62 -12.47 -16.95 13.16
N ASN A 63 -11.34 -16.67 13.79
CA ASN A 63 -10.17 -16.15 13.10
C ASN A 63 -9.40 -17.29 12.43
N VAL A 64 -8.98 -17.07 11.20
CA VAL A 64 -8.16 -18.04 10.48
C VAL A 64 -6.75 -18.00 11.04
N TRP A 65 -6.30 -19.10 11.66
CA TRP A 65 -4.91 -19.30 12.00
C TRP A 65 -4.13 -19.81 10.79
N ASN A 66 -3.05 -19.13 10.48
CA ASN A 66 -2.10 -19.56 9.47
C ASN A 66 -0.76 -19.84 10.14
N SER A 67 -0.26 -21.05 9.96
CA SER A 67 1.03 -21.51 10.46
C SER A 67 2.14 -21.31 9.40
N GLY A 68 3.21 -22.05 9.49
CA GLY A 68 4.26 -22.12 8.50
C GLY A 68 5.58 -21.51 8.96
N GLN A 69 6.59 -21.67 8.11
CA GLN A 69 7.95 -21.25 8.41
C GLN A 69 8.07 -19.75 8.70
N PHE A 70 7.28 -18.93 8.00
CA PHE A 70 7.26 -17.48 8.22
C PHE A 70 6.95 -17.10 9.68
N VAL A 71 5.97 -17.79 10.30
CA VAL A 71 5.58 -17.54 11.69
C VAL A 71 6.65 -18.02 12.65
N ALA A 72 7.23 -19.21 12.40
CA ALA A 72 8.33 -19.75 13.20
C ALA A 72 9.54 -18.81 13.21
N ASP A 73 10.00 -18.35 12.04
CA ASP A 73 11.11 -17.41 11.90
C ASP A 73 10.85 -16.08 12.60
N ALA A 74 9.61 -15.58 12.53
CA ALA A 74 9.23 -14.32 13.17
C ALA A 74 9.24 -14.44 14.70
N CYS A 75 8.85 -15.59 15.25
CA CYS A 75 8.91 -15.86 16.68
C CYS A 75 10.36 -16.04 17.17
N ASP A 76 11.14 -16.81 16.42
CA ASP A 76 12.55 -17.04 16.72
C ASP A 76 13.36 -15.74 16.76
N HIS A 77 13.10 -14.85 15.81
CA HIS A 77 13.74 -13.54 15.79
C HIS A 77 13.48 -12.71 17.05
N LEU A 78 12.22 -12.67 17.54
CA LEU A 78 11.89 -11.96 18.78
C LEU A 78 12.51 -12.62 20.01
N GLN A 79 12.44 -13.95 20.11
CA GLN A 79 12.95 -14.67 21.27
C GLN A 79 14.46 -14.52 21.44
N ASN A 80 15.21 -14.56 20.34
CA ASN A 80 16.67 -14.60 20.38
C ASN A 80 17.35 -13.23 20.37
N ASN A 81 16.58 -12.15 20.21
CA ASN A 81 17.14 -10.81 20.13
C ASN A 81 16.38 -9.83 21.03
N LYS A 82 17.11 -9.17 21.94
CA LYS A 82 16.53 -8.15 22.82
C LYS A 82 16.14 -6.85 22.11
N LYS A 83 16.73 -6.59 20.96
CA LYS A 83 16.46 -5.39 20.15
C LYS A 83 16.20 -5.80 18.70
N THR A 84 14.94 -5.70 18.27
CA THR A 84 14.54 -6.09 16.91
C THR A 84 13.84 -4.97 16.16
N MET A 85 14.03 -4.96 14.85
CA MET A 85 13.22 -4.19 13.91
C MET A 85 12.76 -5.10 12.77
N ASP A 86 11.44 -5.27 12.64
CA ASP A 86 10.87 -6.16 11.64
C ASP A 86 10.00 -5.39 10.65
N ILE A 87 10.45 -5.40 9.43
CA ILE A 87 9.78 -4.79 8.29
C ILE A 87 9.09 -5.90 7.52
N ALA A 88 7.77 -5.87 7.47
CA ALA A 88 7.00 -6.91 6.79
C ALA A 88 5.77 -6.32 6.08
N GLY A 89 5.29 -7.02 5.07
CA GLY A 89 4.13 -6.64 4.30
C GLY A 89 2.84 -6.55 5.13
N ARG A 90 1.83 -5.90 4.59
CA ARG A 90 0.50 -5.80 5.20
C ARG A 90 -0.10 -7.19 5.44
N GLY A 91 -0.68 -7.40 6.62
CA GLY A 91 -1.27 -8.70 6.99
C GLY A 91 -0.27 -9.81 7.32
N HIS A 92 1.05 -9.52 7.34
CA HIS A 92 2.14 -10.45 7.60
C HIS A 92 2.48 -10.53 9.10
N PHE A 93 1.52 -10.89 9.94
CA PHE A 93 1.71 -11.26 11.35
C PHE A 93 2.38 -10.20 12.25
N LYS A 94 2.47 -8.93 11.83
CA LYS A 94 3.17 -7.86 12.59
C LYS A 94 2.57 -7.66 13.99
N SER A 95 1.45 -6.97 14.11
CA SER A 95 0.81 -6.67 15.40
C SER A 95 0.40 -7.94 16.15
N THR A 96 -0.07 -8.96 15.42
CA THR A 96 -0.48 -10.26 15.98
C THR A 96 0.69 -10.96 16.70
N ARG A 97 1.90 -10.86 16.16
CA ARG A 97 3.12 -11.39 16.79
C ARG A 97 3.42 -10.71 18.13
N PHE A 98 3.20 -9.40 18.22
CA PHE A 98 3.35 -8.70 19.51
C PHE A 98 2.31 -9.15 20.53
N TYR A 99 1.07 -9.39 20.11
CA TYR A 99 0.07 -9.96 21.03
C TYR A 99 0.48 -11.33 21.53
N SER A 100 1.01 -12.18 20.67
CA SER A 100 1.53 -13.49 21.05
C SER A 100 2.71 -13.36 22.03
N TYR A 101 3.67 -12.47 21.75
CA TYR A 101 4.85 -12.29 22.60
C TYR A 101 4.49 -11.73 23.99
N ILE A 102 3.61 -10.74 24.06
CA ILE A 102 3.11 -10.21 25.34
C ILE A 102 2.36 -11.30 26.11
N SER A 103 1.58 -12.15 25.45
CA SER A 103 0.92 -13.30 26.06
C SER A 103 1.94 -14.32 26.59
N TRP A 104 3.03 -14.53 25.88
CA TRP A 104 4.12 -15.40 26.32
C TRP A 104 4.88 -14.83 27.53
N ILE A 105 5.08 -13.52 27.62
CA ILE A 105 5.62 -12.87 28.82
C ILE A 105 4.71 -13.15 30.02
N ILE A 106 3.39 -13.02 29.88
CA ILE A 106 2.42 -13.35 30.92
C ILE A 106 2.55 -14.82 31.29
N TRP A 107 2.62 -15.72 30.33
CA TRP A 107 2.80 -17.16 30.51
C TRP A 107 4.05 -17.50 31.34
N LYS A 108 5.17 -16.90 30.98
CA LYS A 108 6.44 -17.09 31.74
C LYS A 108 6.34 -16.56 33.15
N ASN A 109 5.72 -15.43 33.37
CA ASN A 109 5.58 -14.81 34.68
C ASN A 109 4.69 -15.58 35.66
N LEU A 110 3.87 -16.52 35.17
CA LEU A 110 3.19 -17.48 36.08
C LEU A 110 4.18 -18.28 36.92
N TYR A 111 5.33 -18.64 36.38
CA TYR A 111 6.39 -19.36 37.06
C TYR A 111 7.40 -18.41 37.72
N ASP A 112 7.87 -17.40 36.98
CA ASP A 112 8.93 -16.48 37.41
C ASP A 112 8.47 -15.52 38.51
N LYS A 113 7.14 -15.33 38.65
CA LYS A 113 6.52 -14.48 39.68
C LYS A 113 7.09 -13.06 39.69
N LEU A 114 7.25 -12.47 38.49
CA LEU A 114 7.76 -11.12 38.30
C LEU A 114 6.61 -10.12 38.18
N ASN A 115 6.90 -8.88 38.57
CA ASN A 115 6.07 -7.73 38.25
C ASN A 115 6.71 -7.00 37.10
N ASP A 116 6.08 -7.08 35.92
CA ASP A 116 6.62 -6.48 34.73
C ASP A 116 5.73 -5.33 34.18
N ARG A 117 6.40 -4.42 33.52
CA ARG A 117 5.74 -3.36 32.74
C ARG A 117 6.06 -3.53 31.28
N VAL A 118 5.01 -3.40 30.46
CA VAL A 118 5.05 -3.39 29.00
C VAL A 118 4.54 -2.07 28.51
N TYR A 119 5.31 -1.36 27.71
CA TYR A 119 4.85 -0.17 27.03
C TYR A 119 4.63 -0.47 25.55
N TYR A 120 3.43 -0.16 25.09
CA TYR A 120 3.02 -0.37 23.72
C TYR A 120 2.88 0.97 23.01
N TYR A 121 3.78 1.23 22.08
CA TYR A 121 3.83 2.45 21.31
C TYR A 121 3.26 2.25 19.90
N SER A 122 2.63 3.29 19.38
CA SER A 122 2.32 3.46 17.96
C SER A 122 2.46 4.93 17.60
N TYR A 123 2.25 5.32 16.34
CA TYR A 123 2.33 6.71 15.93
C TYR A 123 1.44 7.63 16.79
N LYS A 124 0.20 7.20 17.11
CA LYS A 124 -0.73 7.93 18.00
C LYS A 124 -1.20 7.06 19.16
N THR A 125 -1.48 7.69 20.31
CA THR A 125 -2.07 7.01 21.48
C THR A 125 -3.38 6.31 21.15
N THR A 126 -4.22 6.89 20.28
CA THR A 126 -5.48 6.26 19.85
C THR A 126 -5.27 4.94 19.13
N GLN A 127 -4.24 4.83 18.30
CA GLN A 127 -3.87 3.61 17.60
C GLN A 127 -3.30 2.58 18.59
N ALA A 128 -2.33 2.97 19.42
CA ALA A 128 -1.78 2.10 20.46
C ALA A 128 -2.87 1.55 21.40
N ARG A 129 -3.85 2.40 21.78
CA ARG A 129 -5.02 2.00 22.56
C ARG A 129 -5.88 0.94 21.87
N GLN A 130 -6.09 1.06 20.56
CA GLN A 130 -6.84 0.04 19.81
C GLN A 130 -6.13 -1.32 19.88
N HIS A 131 -4.81 -1.36 19.74
CA HIS A 131 -4.00 -2.58 19.88
C HIS A 131 -4.12 -3.18 21.27
N VAL A 132 -3.99 -2.37 22.33
CA VAL A 132 -4.15 -2.84 23.71
C VAL A 132 -5.56 -3.38 23.97
N ASN A 133 -6.59 -2.75 23.42
CA ASN A 133 -7.98 -3.24 23.54
C ASN A 133 -8.22 -4.54 22.75
N LEU A 134 -7.62 -4.72 21.57
CA LEU A 134 -7.65 -5.98 20.84
C LEU A 134 -6.95 -7.09 21.65
N PHE A 135 -5.79 -6.79 22.23
CA PHE A 135 -5.07 -7.71 23.09
C PHE A 135 -5.89 -8.10 24.33
N LYS A 136 -6.56 -7.15 25.00
CA LYS A 136 -7.49 -7.43 26.12
C LYS A 136 -8.55 -8.45 25.72
N ARG A 137 -9.23 -8.23 24.60
CA ARG A 137 -10.27 -9.16 24.10
C ARG A 137 -9.70 -10.54 23.82
N PHE A 138 -8.50 -10.60 23.27
CA PHE A 138 -7.81 -11.84 22.99
C PHE A 138 -7.54 -12.65 24.28
N LEU A 139 -6.99 -12.03 25.33
CA LEU A 139 -6.74 -12.69 26.61
C LEU A 139 -8.02 -13.06 27.36
N GLN A 140 -9.03 -12.18 27.35
CA GLN A 140 -10.32 -12.47 28.00
C GLN A 140 -11.01 -13.71 27.44
N ASN A 141 -10.77 -13.99 26.17
CA ASN A 141 -11.36 -15.12 25.47
C ASN A 141 -10.45 -16.38 25.47
N ASN A 142 -9.24 -16.29 26.01
CA ASN A 142 -8.31 -17.41 26.06
C ASN A 142 -8.67 -18.35 27.24
N LYS A 143 -9.26 -19.51 26.95
CA LYS A 143 -9.70 -20.48 27.95
C LYS A 143 -8.56 -20.99 28.83
N THR A 144 -7.37 -21.16 28.26
CA THR A 144 -6.20 -21.63 29.01
C THR A 144 -5.81 -20.62 30.09
N PHE A 145 -5.74 -19.33 29.76
CA PHE A 145 -5.46 -18.29 30.73
C PHE A 145 -6.56 -18.13 31.77
N GLN A 146 -7.84 -18.27 31.38
CA GLN A 146 -8.95 -18.25 32.32
C GLN A 146 -8.86 -19.41 33.34
N GLN A 147 -8.52 -20.62 32.89
CA GLN A 147 -8.37 -21.80 33.75
C GLN A 147 -7.21 -21.66 34.71
N LEU A 148 -6.16 -20.93 34.35
CA LEU A 148 -5.02 -20.66 35.21
C LEU A 148 -5.25 -19.50 36.21
N GLY A 149 -6.45 -18.94 36.24
CA GLY A 149 -6.82 -17.91 37.20
C GLY A 149 -6.26 -16.53 36.91
N ILE A 150 -5.82 -16.26 35.64
CA ILE A 150 -5.36 -14.94 35.23
C ILE A 150 -6.54 -13.99 35.24
N GLN A 151 -6.51 -12.99 36.10
CA GLN A 151 -7.56 -11.99 36.27
C GLN A 151 -7.20 -10.68 35.59
N ASP A 152 -8.11 -10.15 34.77
CA ASP A 152 -8.05 -8.79 34.29
C ASP A 152 -8.50 -7.86 35.42
N LYS A 153 -7.57 -7.10 35.98
CA LYS A 153 -7.90 -6.00 36.88
C LYS A 153 -8.45 -4.87 36.04
N LYS A 154 -9.76 -4.69 36.05
CA LYS A 154 -10.45 -3.65 35.30
C LYS A 154 -9.82 -2.28 35.57
N SER A 155 -8.99 -1.80 34.66
CA SER A 155 -8.55 -0.42 34.66
C SER A 155 -9.66 0.47 34.10
N ALA A 156 -9.96 1.57 34.77
CA ALA A 156 -10.89 2.59 34.27
C ALA A 156 -10.35 3.31 33.01
N ALA A 157 -9.05 3.23 32.74
CA ALA A 157 -8.42 3.86 31.59
C ALA A 157 -8.32 2.88 30.41
N ASP A 158 -8.84 3.29 29.27
CA ASP A 158 -8.77 2.52 28.00
C ASP A 158 -7.32 2.25 27.51
N THR A 159 -6.36 3.01 28.02
CA THR A 159 -4.95 2.91 27.63
C THR A 159 -4.18 1.89 28.46
N ILE A 160 -4.80 1.26 29.45
CA ILE A 160 -4.14 0.38 30.43
C ILE A 160 -4.81 -1.00 30.44
N ALA A 161 -3.98 -2.03 30.50
CA ALA A 161 -4.38 -3.40 30.85
C ALA A 161 -3.49 -3.90 31.98
N GLU A 162 -4.08 -4.48 33.01
CA GLU A 162 -3.36 -5.08 34.12
C GLU A 162 -3.88 -6.49 34.36
N TYR A 163 -2.98 -7.48 34.37
CA TYR A 163 -3.29 -8.88 34.60
C TYR A 163 -2.56 -9.38 35.83
N SER A 164 -3.29 -10.04 36.72
CA SER A 164 -2.76 -10.65 37.95
C SER A 164 -3.22 -12.10 38.05
N TRP A 165 -2.40 -12.97 38.66
CA TRP A 165 -2.68 -14.42 38.78
C TRP A 165 -2.68 -14.94 40.20
N ASP A 166 -2.06 -14.24 41.14
CA ASP A 166 -1.99 -14.66 42.54
C ASP A 166 -2.30 -13.53 43.54
N GLY A 167 -2.78 -12.40 43.06
CA GLY A 167 -3.07 -11.20 43.83
C GLY A 167 -1.84 -10.40 44.29
N LYS A 168 -0.62 -10.90 44.06
CA LYS A 168 0.64 -10.24 44.42
C LYS A 168 1.46 -9.83 43.22
N HIS A 169 1.44 -10.66 42.17
CA HIS A 169 2.21 -10.43 40.96
C HIS A 169 1.29 -10.00 39.82
N SER A 170 1.75 -9.07 39.02
CA SER A 170 0.98 -8.56 37.89
C SER A 170 1.89 -8.10 36.77
N ILE A 171 1.33 -8.09 35.56
CA ILE A 171 1.89 -7.41 34.42
C ILE A 171 1.02 -6.20 34.05
N TYR A 172 1.67 -5.08 33.83
CA TYR A 172 1.03 -3.82 33.51
C TYR A 172 1.38 -3.40 32.09
N ILE A 173 0.38 -3.24 31.23
CA ILE A 173 0.54 -2.88 29.84
C ILE A 173 -0.09 -1.50 29.62
N GLN A 174 0.67 -0.57 29.06
CA GLN A 174 0.21 0.79 28.82
C GLN A 174 0.48 1.24 27.38
N ALA A 175 -0.54 1.86 26.76
CA ALA A 175 -0.51 2.38 25.41
C ALA A 175 -0.05 3.84 25.35
N PHE A 176 0.84 4.17 24.41
CA PHE A 176 1.37 5.50 24.18
C PHE A 176 1.47 5.84 22.69
N GLY A 177 1.30 7.11 22.35
CA GLY A 177 1.72 7.67 21.07
C GLY A 177 3.18 8.11 21.10
N ILE A 178 3.91 7.88 20.01
CA ILE A 178 5.32 8.32 19.93
C ILE A 178 5.45 9.82 20.10
N LEU A 179 4.57 10.60 19.47
CA LEU A 179 4.58 12.07 19.55
C LEU A 179 4.18 12.61 20.92
N GLU A 180 3.55 11.77 21.76
CA GLU A 180 3.12 12.10 23.11
C GLU A 180 4.06 11.49 24.17
N SER A 181 5.22 10.99 23.74
CA SER A 181 6.21 10.32 24.59
C SER A 181 6.68 11.21 25.71
N THR A 182 6.66 10.68 26.92
CA THR A 182 7.14 11.38 28.11
C THR A 182 8.47 10.79 28.58
N ARG A 183 9.37 11.65 29.05
CA ARG A 183 10.62 11.23 29.73
C ARG A 183 10.32 10.68 31.12
N GLY A 184 11.22 9.85 31.63
CA GLY A 184 11.12 9.30 32.99
C GLY A 184 10.29 8.03 33.12
N LEU A 185 9.85 7.45 32.01
CA LEU A 185 9.23 6.12 31.99
C LEU A 185 10.33 5.05 31.96
N HIS A 186 10.10 3.96 32.69
CA HIS A 186 10.97 2.78 32.67
C HIS A 186 10.13 1.51 32.58
N SER A 187 10.54 0.59 31.73
CA SER A 187 9.90 -0.73 31.58
C SER A 187 10.93 -1.80 31.26
N ARG A 188 10.53 -3.06 31.38
CA ARG A 188 11.36 -4.18 30.91
C ARG A 188 11.14 -4.38 29.40
N TYR A 189 9.90 -4.17 28.93
CA TYR A 189 9.51 -4.43 27.54
C TYR A 189 8.92 -3.20 26.90
N LEU A 190 9.41 -2.89 25.71
CA LEU A 190 8.85 -1.84 24.83
C LEU A 190 8.54 -2.44 23.48
N PHE A 191 7.28 -2.31 23.07
CA PHE A 191 6.79 -2.68 21.74
C PHE A 191 6.39 -1.42 20.97
N CYS A 192 6.86 -1.28 19.76
CA CYS A 192 6.52 -0.15 18.87
C CYS A 192 5.95 -0.67 17.57
N ASP A 193 4.67 -0.43 17.35
CA ASP A 193 3.91 -0.92 16.19
C ASP A 193 3.54 0.25 15.29
N ASP A 194 3.97 0.19 14.03
CA ASP A 194 3.79 1.22 13.01
C ASP A 194 4.13 2.63 13.54
N PRO A 195 5.43 2.93 13.75
CA PRO A 195 5.89 4.20 14.34
C PRO A 195 5.58 5.43 13.47
N TYR A 196 5.26 5.24 12.22
CA TYR A 196 4.99 6.30 11.26
C TYR A 196 3.53 6.28 10.82
N LYS A 197 3.04 7.45 10.41
CA LYS A 197 1.66 7.60 9.94
C LYS A 197 1.58 7.31 8.45
N ASP A 198 0.54 6.59 8.00
CA ASP A 198 0.29 6.27 6.58
C ASP A 198 0.16 7.50 5.68
N ASP A 199 -0.37 8.61 6.21
CA ASP A 199 -0.48 9.90 5.54
C ASP A 199 0.69 10.85 5.89
N SER A 200 1.74 10.36 6.56
CA SER A 200 2.97 11.12 6.73
C SER A 200 3.48 11.47 5.35
N ASP A 201 3.48 12.78 5.08
CA ASP A 201 4.01 13.32 3.86
C ASP A 201 5.49 12.85 3.74
N PRO A 202 5.79 11.90 2.82
CA PRO A 202 7.16 11.47 2.65
C PRO A 202 8.05 12.63 2.16
N ASN A 203 7.44 13.75 1.72
CA ASN A 203 8.11 15.01 1.35
C ASN A 203 8.37 15.93 2.54
N ARG A 204 7.81 15.62 3.71
CA ARG A 204 8.14 16.31 4.95
C ARG A 204 9.04 15.42 5.80
N PRO A 205 10.30 15.27 5.45
CA PRO A 205 11.26 14.49 6.24
C PRO A 205 11.33 14.96 7.69
N THR A 206 10.90 16.20 7.96
CA THR A 206 10.83 16.77 9.31
C THR A 206 10.02 15.93 10.27
N LYS A 207 8.85 15.39 9.88
CA LYS A 207 8.04 14.53 10.75
C LYS A 207 8.67 13.15 10.95
N VAL A 208 9.21 12.56 9.90
CA VAL A 208 9.95 11.29 10.00
C VAL A 208 11.17 11.46 10.90
N LEU A 209 11.94 12.52 10.69
CA LEU A 209 13.11 12.86 11.51
C LEU A 209 12.73 13.18 12.97
N GLU A 210 11.56 13.79 13.20
CA GLU A 210 11.05 14.01 14.56
C GLU A 210 10.74 12.69 15.27
N VAL A 211 10.06 11.76 14.60
CA VAL A 211 9.81 10.41 15.13
C VAL A 211 11.13 9.70 15.40
N ASN A 212 12.09 9.74 14.47
CA ASN A 212 13.41 9.14 14.66
C ASN A 212 14.15 9.73 15.88
N ARG A 213 14.09 11.06 16.05
CA ARG A 213 14.69 11.72 17.21
C ARG A 213 14.03 11.28 18.52
N LEU A 214 12.69 11.28 18.58
CA LEU A 214 11.95 10.84 19.76
C LEU A 214 12.22 9.36 20.06
N PHE A 215 12.31 8.54 19.05
CA PHE A 215 12.66 7.14 19.20
C PHE A 215 14.03 7.00 19.86
N LYS A 216 15.05 7.66 19.31
CA LYS A 216 16.43 7.61 19.83
C LYS A 216 16.59 8.27 21.18
N ASP A 217 16.03 9.46 21.37
CA ASP A 217 16.26 10.28 22.56
C ASP A 217 15.37 9.86 23.75
N VAL A 218 14.24 9.20 23.50
CA VAL A 218 13.25 8.86 24.52
C VAL A 218 13.02 7.35 24.58
N LEU A 219 12.56 6.72 23.49
CA LEU A 219 12.12 5.33 23.51
C LEU A 219 13.26 4.35 23.80
N GLU A 220 14.43 4.53 23.19
CA GLU A 220 15.59 3.67 23.43
C GLU A 220 16.10 3.70 24.88
N ASN A 221 15.73 4.72 25.65
CA ASN A 221 16.11 4.90 27.04
C ASN A 221 15.04 4.41 28.05
N ILE A 222 13.89 3.90 27.57
CA ILE A 222 12.82 3.38 28.41
C ILE A 222 13.15 1.97 28.95
N PRO A 223 13.60 1.00 28.11
CA PRO A 223 13.94 -0.32 28.59
C PRO A 223 15.12 -0.27 29.58
N PHE A 224 15.02 -1.11 30.64
CA PHE A 224 16.09 -1.20 31.63
C PHE A 224 17.42 -1.56 30.96
N PRO A 225 18.56 -0.98 31.41
CA PRO A 225 19.88 -1.34 30.88
C PRO A 225 20.18 -2.83 31.00
N ASP A 226 19.75 -3.41 32.13
CA ASP A 226 19.97 -4.81 32.47
C ASP A 226 18.76 -5.66 32.07
N GLY A 227 18.78 -6.18 30.83
CA GLY A 227 17.78 -7.14 30.36
C GLY A 227 16.49 -6.56 29.82
N GLY A 228 16.43 -5.26 29.57
CA GLY A 228 15.30 -4.65 28.87
C GLY A 228 15.28 -5.01 27.38
N GLU A 229 14.09 -5.04 26.81
CA GLU A 229 13.85 -5.41 25.43
C GLU A 229 13.09 -4.29 24.67
N ILE A 230 13.43 -4.10 23.40
CA ILE A 230 12.75 -3.17 22.50
C ILE A 230 12.51 -3.82 21.15
N HIS A 231 11.25 -3.91 20.77
CA HIS A 231 10.82 -4.54 19.54
C HIS A 231 10.01 -3.56 18.70
N VAL A 232 10.40 -3.40 17.44
CA VAL A 232 9.76 -2.46 16.51
C VAL A 232 9.28 -3.23 15.30
N ILE A 233 8.05 -2.99 14.90
CA ILE A 233 7.48 -3.55 13.67
C ILE A 233 6.83 -2.45 12.84
N GLY A 234 6.80 -2.61 11.54
CA GLY A 234 6.07 -1.69 10.68
C GLY A 234 6.23 -1.98 9.20
N THR A 235 5.59 -1.11 8.43
CA THR A 235 5.75 -1.03 6.98
C THR A 235 6.52 0.25 6.66
N PRO A 236 7.54 0.24 5.79
CA PRO A 236 8.31 1.44 5.50
C PRO A 236 7.48 2.48 4.75
N ILE A 237 7.66 3.72 5.13
CA ILE A 237 7.01 4.86 4.48
C ILE A 237 8.05 5.67 3.68
N SER A 238 9.24 5.83 4.24
CA SER A 238 10.30 6.65 3.69
C SER A 238 11.66 5.98 3.83
N THR A 239 12.60 6.31 2.95
CA THR A 239 14.00 5.89 3.07
C THR A 239 14.70 6.51 4.29
N PHE A 240 14.08 7.51 4.94
CA PHE A 240 14.55 8.10 6.20
C PHE A 240 14.02 7.40 7.44
N ASP A 241 13.14 6.41 7.31
CA ASP A 241 12.61 5.67 8.44
C ASP A 241 13.76 5.07 9.26
N ILE A 242 13.54 4.94 10.58
CA ILE A 242 14.59 4.58 11.53
C ILE A 242 15.33 3.28 11.16
N TRP A 243 14.63 2.29 10.63
CA TRP A 243 15.22 0.99 10.26
C TRP A 243 16.22 1.05 9.10
N PHE A 244 16.23 2.14 8.31
CA PHE A 244 17.22 2.35 7.26
C PHE A 244 18.44 3.12 7.74
N THR A 245 18.44 3.64 8.97
CA THR A 245 19.55 4.41 9.52
C THR A 245 20.72 3.52 9.91
N GLU A 246 21.93 4.02 9.75
CA GLU A 246 23.15 3.30 10.15
C GLU A 246 23.20 2.99 11.65
N GLY A 247 22.59 3.86 12.48
CA GLY A 247 22.47 3.63 13.91
C GLY A 247 21.62 2.40 14.25
N ALA A 248 20.45 2.27 13.57
CA ALA A 248 19.59 1.13 13.76
C ALA A 248 20.23 -0.17 13.29
N LYS A 249 20.88 -0.16 12.12
CA LYS A 249 21.59 -1.34 11.59
C LYS A 249 22.69 -1.87 12.52
N LYS A 250 23.30 -1.00 13.31
CA LYS A 250 24.34 -1.39 14.31
C LYS A 250 23.78 -1.86 15.64
N THR A 251 22.57 -1.43 16.00
CA THR A 251 21.99 -1.61 17.34
C THR A 251 20.94 -2.71 17.38
N TYR A 252 20.20 -2.91 16.27
CA TYR A 252 19.06 -3.81 16.19
C TYR A 252 19.34 -4.98 15.25
N SER A 253 18.79 -6.14 15.61
CA SER A 253 18.61 -7.21 14.64
C SER A 253 17.44 -6.85 13.73
N ILE A 254 17.72 -6.65 12.43
CA ILE A 254 16.71 -6.19 11.47
C ILE A 254 16.32 -7.33 10.55
N GLN A 255 15.01 -7.62 10.46
CA GLN A 255 14.46 -8.51 9.44
C GLN A 255 13.65 -7.71 8.42
N PHE A 256 13.85 -8.05 7.13
CA PHE A 256 13.11 -7.50 6.02
C PHE A 256 12.37 -8.63 5.30
N LYS A 257 11.04 -8.64 5.38
CA LYS A 257 10.17 -9.72 4.90
C LYS A 257 9.09 -9.18 3.94
N PRO A 258 9.45 -8.82 2.69
CA PRO A 258 8.46 -8.46 1.67
C PRO A 258 7.59 -9.67 1.33
N ALA A 259 6.35 -9.44 0.90
CA ALA A 259 5.40 -10.53 0.63
C ALA A 259 5.84 -11.45 -0.53
N ILE A 260 6.63 -10.93 -1.47
CA ILE A 260 7.21 -11.68 -2.58
C ILE A 260 8.72 -11.52 -2.53
N VAL A 261 9.43 -12.63 -2.65
CA VAL A 261 10.89 -12.69 -2.74
C VAL A 261 11.31 -13.47 -3.97
N LEU A 262 12.53 -13.22 -4.45
CA LEU A 262 13.14 -14.05 -5.49
C LEU A 262 13.81 -15.26 -4.83
N GLY A 263 13.45 -16.45 -5.27
CA GLY A 263 14.14 -17.68 -4.90
C GLY A 263 15.55 -17.74 -5.49
N LYS A 264 16.35 -18.72 -5.06
CA LYS A 264 17.70 -18.96 -5.61
C LYS A 264 17.68 -19.32 -7.11
N ASP A 265 16.57 -19.79 -7.59
CA ASP A 265 16.25 -20.13 -8.98
C ASP A 265 15.84 -18.89 -9.82
N GLY A 266 15.73 -17.71 -9.20
CA GLY A 266 15.26 -16.47 -9.83
C GLY A 266 13.73 -16.37 -9.96
N GLU A 267 12.98 -17.38 -9.51
CA GLU A 267 11.52 -17.36 -9.52
C GLU A 267 10.96 -16.63 -8.31
N GLU A 268 9.82 -15.97 -8.51
CA GLU A 268 9.11 -15.31 -7.43
C GLU A 268 8.43 -16.33 -6.51
N LYS A 269 8.56 -16.12 -5.20
CA LYS A 269 7.94 -16.95 -4.16
C LYS A 269 7.24 -16.07 -3.13
N ALA A 270 6.03 -16.49 -2.70
CA ALA A 270 5.36 -15.88 -1.56
C ALA A 270 6.15 -16.21 -0.29
N VAL A 271 6.42 -15.20 0.55
CA VAL A 271 7.14 -15.38 1.82
C VAL A 271 6.30 -16.15 2.84
N TRP A 272 4.99 -16.00 2.78
CA TRP A 272 4.04 -16.71 3.65
C TRP A 272 2.91 -17.34 2.82
N PRO A 273 3.19 -18.46 2.11
CA PRO A 273 2.25 -19.06 1.17
C PRO A 273 0.98 -19.63 1.85
N GLU A 274 1.05 -20.02 3.14
CA GLU A 274 -0.09 -20.50 3.91
C GLU A 274 -1.13 -19.39 4.15
N ARG A 275 -0.74 -18.12 4.04
CA ARG A 275 -1.62 -16.96 4.19
C ARG A 275 -1.97 -16.30 2.87
N PHE A 276 -0.99 -16.12 2.01
CA PHE A 276 -1.09 -15.40 0.74
C PHE A 276 -0.48 -16.23 -0.37
N SER A 277 -1.30 -16.78 -1.27
CA SER A 277 -0.77 -17.47 -2.44
C SER A 277 -0.03 -16.48 -3.36
N LEU A 278 0.94 -16.99 -4.11
CA LEU A 278 1.70 -16.17 -5.06
C LEU A 278 0.79 -15.59 -6.15
N GLU A 279 -0.22 -16.36 -6.59
CA GLU A 279 -1.20 -15.93 -7.60
C GLU A 279 -1.99 -14.73 -7.10
N TRP A 280 -2.50 -14.78 -5.86
CA TRP A 280 -3.22 -13.68 -5.25
C TRP A 280 -2.34 -12.43 -5.12
N LEU A 281 -1.08 -12.59 -4.70
CA LEU A 281 -0.14 -11.48 -4.59
C LEU A 281 0.16 -10.85 -5.96
N LYS A 282 0.31 -11.66 -7.01
CA LYS A 282 0.51 -11.18 -8.38
C LYS A 282 -0.72 -10.42 -8.89
N GLU A 283 -1.92 -10.94 -8.68
CA GLU A 283 -3.17 -10.25 -9.04
C GLU A 283 -3.25 -8.86 -8.36
N LYS A 284 -2.93 -8.78 -7.08
CA LYS A 284 -2.89 -7.50 -6.35
C LYS A 284 -1.80 -6.57 -6.86
N ARG A 285 -0.63 -7.08 -7.23
CA ARG A 285 0.46 -6.29 -7.83
C ARG A 285 0.06 -5.70 -9.16
N ASP A 286 -0.64 -6.45 -9.99
CA ASP A 286 -1.04 -6.01 -11.32
C ASP A 286 -2.06 -4.85 -11.29
N THR A 287 -2.77 -4.69 -10.18
CA THR A 287 -3.61 -3.51 -9.94
C THR A 287 -2.80 -2.27 -9.52
N GLY A 288 -1.58 -2.44 -9.03
CA GLY A 288 -0.66 -1.38 -8.57
C GLY A 288 -1.07 -0.68 -7.28
N PHE A 289 -2.38 -0.53 -7.05
CA PHE A 289 -2.96 0.09 -5.86
C PHE A 289 -4.07 -0.77 -5.30
N ILE A 290 -4.23 -0.72 -3.97
CA ILE A 290 -5.27 -1.43 -3.25
C ILE A 290 -6.21 -0.40 -2.66
N GLU A 291 -7.48 -0.46 -3.08
CA GLU A 291 -8.52 0.36 -2.48
C GLU A 291 -8.96 -0.27 -1.15
N THR A 292 -8.95 0.55 -0.10
CA THR A 292 -9.50 0.15 1.19
C THR A 292 -10.99 0.51 1.27
N PRO A 293 -11.77 -0.10 2.19
CA PRO A 293 -13.20 0.20 2.35
C PRO A 293 -13.52 1.67 2.60
N ASP A 294 -12.57 2.44 3.15
CA ASP A 294 -12.65 3.88 3.38
C ASP A 294 -12.15 4.72 2.19
N GLY A 295 -11.85 4.10 1.06
CA GLY A 295 -11.48 4.77 -0.20
C GLY A 295 -10.03 5.23 -0.28
N ASN A 296 -9.15 4.82 0.64
CA ASN A 296 -7.72 5.11 0.55
C ASN A 296 -7.04 4.16 -0.44
N LEU A 297 -6.14 4.70 -1.27
CA LEU A 297 -5.34 3.93 -2.22
C LEU A 297 -3.94 3.69 -1.64
N PHE A 298 -3.55 2.42 -1.54
CA PHE A 298 -2.21 2.03 -1.12
C PHE A 298 -1.41 1.44 -2.27
N SER A 299 -0.14 1.81 -2.36
CA SER A 299 0.78 1.18 -3.31
C SER A 299 1.09 -0.26 -2.88
N PHE A 300 0.92 -1.23 -3.79
CA PHE A 300 1.33 -2.61 -3.54
C PHE A 300 2.83 -2.71 -3.18
N ALA A 301 3.66 -1.94 -3.87
CA ALA A 301 5.09 -1.91 -3.62
C ALA A 301 5.42 -1.50 -2.17
N GLN A 302 4.73 -0.48 -1.63
CA GLN A 302 4.91 -0.05 -0.25
C GLN A 302 4.33 -1.05 0.74
N GLU A 303 3.07 -1.44 0.55
CA GLU A 303 2.32 -2.21 1.55
C GLU A 303 2.71 -3.69 1.59
N TYR A 304 3.07 -4.29 0.45
CA TYR A 304 3.41 -5.70 0.38
C TYR A 304 4.88 -5.97 0.10
N LEU A 305 5.54 -5.18 -0.76
CA LEU A 305 6.97 -5.37 -1.04
C LEU A 305 7.87 -4.60 -0.08
N CYS A 306 7.29 -3.83 0.85
CA CYS A 306 8.02 -3.04 1.83
C CYS A 306 9.01 -2.06 1.19
N GLU A 307 8.70 -1.57 0.00
CA GLU A 307 9.50 -0.58 -0.69
C GLU A 307 9.16 0.82 -0.16
N PRO A 308 10.09 1.51 0.50
CA PRO A 308 9.82 2.86 0.98
C PRO A 308 9.59 3.79 -0.22
N ARG A 309 8.69 4.74 -0.07
CA ARG A 309 8.59 5.82 -1.04
C ARG A 309 9.93 6.55 -1.08
N SER A 310 10.49 6.72 -2.27
CA SER A 310 11.79 7.36 -2.40
C SER A 310 11.72 8.82 -1.93
N VAL A 311 12.86 9.34 -1.41
CA VAL A 311 13.02 10.72 -0.96
C VAL A 311 12.82 11.73 -2.10
N HIS A 312 13.12 11.32 -3.30
CA HIS A 312 12.61 11.96 -4.50
C HIS A 312 11.23 11.36 -4.73
N ASN A 313 10.25 11.95 -4.10
CA ASN A 313 8.84 11.57 -4.18
C ASN A 313 8.30 11.69 -5.59
N SER A 314 9.08 11.22 -6.54
CA SER A 314 8.59 11.06 -7.89
C SER A 314 7.38 10.14 -7.81
N PHE A 315 6.25 10.61 -8.25
CA PHE A 315 5.05 9.82 -8.38
C PHE A 315 5.33 8.53 -9.19
N PHE A 316 6.28 8.61 -10.09
CA PHE A 316 6.68 7.54 -11.01
C PHE A 316 8.00 6.91 -10.60
N ASN A 317 8.07 5.59 -10.67
CA ASN A 317 9.29 4.83 -10.46
C ASN A 317 10.27 5.08 -11.63
N LYS A 318 11.51 5.48 -11.31
CA LYS A 318 12.55 5.78 -12.29
C LYS A 318 12.85 4.60 -13.22
N GLN A 319 12.90 3.37 -12.67
CA GLN A 319 13.22 2.17 -13.48
C GLN A 319 12.09 1.84 -14.46
N LYS A 320 10.81 1.96 -14.05
CA LYS A 320 9.67 1.80 -14.95
C LYS A 320 9.69 2.83 -16.06
N LEU A 321 9.99 4.08 -15.74
CA LEU A 321 10.09 5.16 -16.72
C LEU A 321 11.22 4.90 -17.73
N GLU A 322 12.41 4.51 -17.26
CA GLU A 322 13.54 4.18 -18.14
C GLU A 322 13.22 3.04 -19.12
N LYS A 323 12.52 1.99 -18.69
CA LYS A 323 12.06 0.90 -19.56
C LYS A 323 11.02 1.35 -20.60
N SER A 324 10.30 2.41 -20.30
CA SER A 324 9.28 2.96 -21.19
C SER A 324 9.86 3.95 -22.20
N ILE A 325 11.03 4.49 -21.97
CA ILE A 325 11.74 5.31 -22.94
C ILE A 325 12.32 4.40 -24.02
N ASP A 326 11.91 4.63 -25.25
CA ASP A 326 12.39 3.87 -26.40
C ASP A 326 13.31 4.75 -27.25
N HIS A 327 14.59 4.45 -27.22
CA HIS A 327 15.63 5.20 -27.93
C HIS A 327 15.59 5.03 -29.45
N ASN A 328 14.77 4.11 -29.96
CA ASN A 328 14.56 3.92 -31.39
C ASN A 328 13.39 4.79 -31.93
N LEU A 329 12.59 5.37 -31.02
CA LEU A 329 11.53 6.29 -31.44
C LEU A 329 12.10 7.62 -31.91
N MET A 330 11.57 8.12 -33.02
CA MET A 330 11.90 9.41 -33.59
C MET A 330 10.74 10.39 -33.38
N ASP A 331 11.05 11.62 -32.95
CA ASP A 331 10.06 12.69 -32.89
C ASP A 331 9.69 13.16 -34.30
N TRP A 332 8.42 13.03 -34.68
CA TRP A 332 7.86 13.48 -35.98
C TRP A 332 7.58 14.98 -35.93
N ASN A 333 8.62 15.78 -35.80
CA ASN A 333 8.50 17.23 -35.72
C ASN A 333 8.10 17.84 -37.04
N MET A 334 6.90 18.43 -37.10
CA MET A 334 6.38 19.10 -38.31
C MET A 334 7.26 20.23 -38.88
N SER A 335 8.11 20.82 -38.03
CA SER A 335 9.01 21.92 -38.41
C SER A 335 10.40 21.43 -38.83
N ASP A 336 10.69 20.15 -38.78
CA ASP A 336 11.97 19.60 -39.21
C ASP A 336 12.06 19.64 -40.76
N PRO A 337 13.09 20.27 -41.35
CA PRO A 337 13.26 20.34 -42.79
C PRO A 337 13.27 18.98 -43.49
N ARG A 338 13.70 17.93 -42.80
CA ARG A 338 13.70 16.57 -43.33
C ARG A 338 12.30 16.06 -43.60
N PHE A 339 11.29 16.53 -42.87
CA PHE A 339 9.88 16.17 -43.03
C PHE A 339 9.09 17.17 -43.85
N VAL A 340 9.56 18.42 -43.98
CA VAL A 340 8.87 19.50 -44.71
C VAL A 340 9.11 19.42 -46.24
N ASN A 341 10.30 19.01 -46.67
CA ASN A 341 10.68 19.04 -48.08
C ASN A 341 10.39 17.78 -48.90
N GLU A 342 10.06 16.67 -48.23
CA GLU A 342 9.77 15.37 -48.84
C GLU A 342 8.39 14.84 -48.41
N HIS A 343 7.36 15.64 -48.63
CA HIS A 343 6.04 15.55 -48.03
C HIS A 343 5.27 14.22 -48.16
N GLU A 344 5.63 13.34 -49.07
CA GLU A 344 4.89 12.09 -49.27
C GLU A 344 5.58 10.86 -48.65
N TYR A 345 6.88 10.93 -48.37
CA TYR A 345 7.65 9.76 -47.96
C TYR A 345 7.88 9.64 -46.47
N PHE A 346 7.67 10.69 -45.70
CA PHE A 346 7.95 10.71 -44.25
C PHE A 346 6.74 11.06 -43.36
N LYS A 347 5.53 11.03 -43.92
CA LYS A 347 4.34 11.02 -43.06
C LYS A 347 4.40 9.73 -42.23
N PRO A 348 4.22 9.81 -40.89
CA PRO A 348 4.07 8.59 -40.10
C PRO A 348 2.94 7.79 -40.75
N ASP A 349 3.21 6.52 -40.99
CA ASP A 349 2.17 5.61 -41.43
C ASP A 349 1.25 5.42 -40.24
N VAL A 350 0.24 6.29 -40.14
CA VAL A 350 -0.69 6.34 -39.02
C VAL A 350 -1.69 5.21 -39.19
N ILE A 351 -1.26 3.99 -38.86
CA ILE A 351 -2.09 2.79 -38.97
C ILE A 351 -3.13 2.77 -37.82
N TYR A 352 -2.80 3.38 -36.70
CA TYR A 352 -3.63 3.36 -35.49
C TYR A 352 -4.23 4.73 -35.17
N PRO A 353 -5.35 4.78 -34.38
CA PRO A 353 -5.93 6.03 -33.91
C PRO A 353 -4.91 6.90 -33.17
N VAL A 354 -4.91 8.21 -33.48
CA VAL A 354 -4.02 9.17 -32.81
C VAL A 354 -4.78 10.03 -31.84
N TYR A 355 -4.25 10.16 -30.65
CA TYR A 355 -4.74 11.00 -29.56
C TYR A 355 -3.64 11.92 -29.06
N ALA A 356 -4.00 13.10 -28.58
CA ALA A 356 -3.05 14.03 -28.01
C ALA A 356 -3.51 14.53 -26.63
N GLY A 357 -2.56 14.77 -25.75
CA GLY A 357 -2.77 15.46 -24.49
C GLY A 357 -2.11 16.82 -24.52
N PHE A 358 -2.82 17.82 -24.03
CA PHE A 358 -2.34 19.18 -24.04
C PHE A 358 -2.50 19.83 -22.66
N ASP A 359 -1.37 20.12 -22.03
CA ASP A 359 -1.33 20.88 -20.79
C ASP A 359 -1.06 22.35 -21.07
N LEU A 360 -1.96 23.22 -20.58
CA LEU A 360 -2.03 24.63 -20.95
C LEU A 360 -1.12 25.50 -20.07
N GLY A 361 -0.29 26.33 -20.69
CA GLY A 361 0.48 27.39 -20.08
C GLY A 361 0.72 28.55 -21.04
N GLU A 362 0.85 29.78 -20.57
CA GLU A 362 1.03 30.92 -21.45
C GLU A 362 2.24 31.79 -21.10
N LYS A 363 2.20 32.49 -19.96
CA LYS A 363 3.21 33.51 -19.63
C LYS A 363 4.35 33.01 -18.75
N ALA A 364 3.99 32.40 -17.63
CA ALA A 364 4.95 31.95 -16.64
C ALA A 364 5.34 30.47 -16.81
N HIS A 365 4.46 29.70 -17.47
CA HIS A 365 4.57 28.27 -17.61
C HIS A 365 4.48 27.88 -19.09
N PRO A 366 5.29 26.93 -19.56
CA PRO A 366 5.17 26.42 -20.91
C PRO A 366 3.89 25.61 -21.06
N SER A 367 3.32 25.54 -22.28
CA SER A 367 2.39 24.47 -22.60
C SER A 367 3.14 23.29 -23.17
N HIS A 368 2.60 22.09 -22.99
CA HIS A 368 3.15 20.88 -23.59
C HIS A 368 2.06 20.07 -24.32
N LEU A 369 2.37 19.68 -25.57
CA LEU A 369 1.56 18.80 -26.40
C LEU A 369 2.29 17.46 -26.55
N ALA A 370 1.65 16.37 -26.15
CA ALA A 370 2.13 15.01 -26.35
C ALA A 370 1.18 14.24 -27.29
N VAL A 371 1.68 13.72 -28.41
CA VAL A 371 0.90 13.01 -29.43
C VAL A 371 1.24 11.53 -29.44
N PHE A 372 0.23 10.67 -29.42
CA PHE A 372 0.36 9.22 -29.34
C PHE A 372 -0.45 8.49 -30.38
N GLN A 373 0.11 7.43 -30.95
CA GLN A 373 -0.65 6.36 -31.57
C GLN A 373 -1.14 5.38 -30.48
N TYR A 374 -2.38 4.93 -30.59
CA TYR A 374 -2.95 3.92 -29.71
C TYR A 374 -3.17 2.62 -30.47
N GLU A 375 -2.46 1.56 -30.06
CA GLU A 375 -2.60 0.20 -30.58
C GLU A 375 -3.67 -0.56 -29.77
N PRO A 376 -4.92 -0.68 -30.27
CA PRO A 376 -6.02 -1.25 -29.49
C PRO A 376 -5.83 -2.72 -29.12
N GLU A 377 -5.20 -3.50 -29.99
CA GLU A 377 -4.98 -4.94 -29.82
C GLU A 377 -4.06 -5.25 -28.62
N HIS A 378 -3.10 -4.37 -28.38
CA HIS A 378 -2.14 -4.51 -27.28
C HIS A 378 -2.43 -3.53 -26.14
N ASP A 379 -3.47 -2.70 -26.25
CA ASP A 379 -3.77 -1.59 -25.32
C ASP A 379 -2.52 -0.72 -25.07
N LYS A 380 -1.76 -0.41 -26.10
CA LYS A 380 -0.46 0.24 -26.02
C LYS A 380 -0.48 1.65 -26.61
N LEU A 381 0.19 2.58 -25.94
CA LEU A 381 0.41 3.95 -26.40
C LEU A 381 1.88 4.11 -26.83
N VAL A 382 2.10 4.63 -28.04
CA VAL A 382 3.43 4.94 -28.57
C VAL A 382 3.48 6.44 -28.90
N GLN A 383 4.36 7.16 -28.22
CA GLN A 383 4.55 8.59 -28.45
C GLN A 383 5.20 8.82 -29.81
N ILE A 384 4.61 9.66 -30.62
CA ILE A 384 5.10 9.99 -31.98
C ILE A 384 5.56 11.43 -32.11
N HIS A 385 5.09 12.33 -31.21
CA HIS A 385 5.48 13.73 -31.22
C HIS A 385 5.40 14.37 -29.84
N SER A 386 6.30 15.33 -29.58
CA SER A 386 6.37 16.15 -28.38
C SER A 386 6.63 17.62 -28.76
N LYS A 387 5.82 18.54 -28.23
CA LYS A 387 5.98 19.97 -28.52
C LYS A 387 5.85 20.83 -27.27
N TRP A 388 6.87 21.63 -27.03
CA TRP A 388 6.91 22.66 -26.00
C TRP A 388 6.57 24.03 -26.59
N PHE A 389 5.74 24.80 -25.87
CA PHE A 389 5.37 26.17 -26.22
C PHE A 389 5.91 27.12 -25.15
N ASP A 390 7.17 27.44 -25.21
CA ASP A 390 7.81 28.37 -24.28
C ASP A 390 7.45 29.81 -24.66
N LYS A 391 6.62 30.50 -23.85
CA LYS A 391 6.16 31.88 -24.04
C LYS A 391 5.39 32.14 -25.35
N VAL A 392 4.81 31.11 -25.93
CA VAL A 392 3.96 31.24 -27.14
C VAL A 392 2.55 31.58 -26.72
N ARG A 393 1.94 32.58 -27.36
CA ARG A 393 0.55 32.97 -27.10
C ARG A 393 -0.43 31.93 -27.60
N TYR A 394 -1.61 31.89 -26.99
CA TYR A 394 -2.69 31.01 -27.48
C TYR A 394 -3.23 31.48 -28.84
N LEU A 395 -3.54 32.76 -28.95
CA LEU A 395 -4.07 33.44 -30.11
C LEU A 395 -3.34 34.76 -30.38
N SER A 396 -3.32 35.20 -31.62
CA SER A 396 -2.85 36.51 -32.04
C SER A 396 -3.78 37.08 -33.11
N GLU A 397 -3.88 38.41 -33.14
CA GLU A 397 -4.54 39.12 -34.22
C GLU A 397 -3.70 39.09 -35.52
N ASP A 398 -2.37 38.97 -35.36
CA ASP A 398 -1.48 38.78 -36.53
C ASP A 398 -1.56 37.33 -37.02
N LYS A 399 -2.09 37.18 -38.25
CA LYS A 399 -2.23 35.87 -38.92
C LYS A 399 -0.90 35.19 -39.21
N ASN A 400 0.20 35.92 -39.21
CA ASN A 400 1.54 35.41 -39.49
C ASN A 400 2.23 34.91 -38.19
N GLU A 401 1.73 35.29 -37.03
CA GLU A 401 2.31 34.83 -35.75
C GLU A 401 2.01 33.33 -35.54
N ASN A 402 3.03 32.59 -35.12
CA ASN A 402 2.89 31.19 -34.77
C ASN A 402 2.30 31.07 -33.35
N THR A 403 0.98 30.85 -33.30
CA THR A 403 0.24 30.67 -32.05
C THR A 403 0.03 29.19 -31.70
N GLN A 404 -0.26 28.89 -30.43
CA GLN A 404 -0.57 27.54 -30.01
C GLN A 404 -1.77 26.95 -30.77
N ILE A 405 -2.83 27.73 -30.93
CA ILE A 405 -4.06 27.31 -31.68
C ILE A 405 -3.75 26.99 -33.12
N LYS A 406 -2.94 27.81 -33.80
CA LYS A 406 -2.52 27.53 -35.17
C LYS A 406 -1.76 26.21 -35.25
N TYR A 407 -0.81 26.00 -34.35
CA TYR A 407 -0.05 24.77 -34.27
C TYR A 407 -0.95 23.53 -34.03
N LEU A 408 -1.92 23.62 -33.12
CA LEU A 408 -2.86 22.51 -32.85
C LEU A 408 -3.66 22.15 -34.10
N LYS A 409 -4.15 23.16 -34.87
CA LYS A 409 -4.89 22.92 -36.13
C LYS A 409 -4.01 22.23 -37.20
N ASP A 410 -2.76 22.63 -37.28
CA ASP A 410 -1.81 22.02 -38.20
C ASP A 410 -1.45 20.60 -37.77
N ALA A 411 -1.24 20.36 -36.48
CA ALA A 411 -0.96 19.04 -35.90
C ALA A 411 -2.13 18.06 -36.10
N ILE A 412 -3.38 18.51 -35.94
CA ILE A 412 -4.57 17.70 -36.21
C ILE A 412 -4.55 17.16 -37.62
N LYS A 413 -4.29 18.02 -38.58
CA LYS A 413 -4.25 17.64 -40.00
C LYS A 413 -3.05 16.76 -40.33
N TYR A 414 -1.88 17.08 -39.77
CA TYR A 414 -0.65 16.38 -40.06
C TYR A 414 -0.63 14.95 -39.49
N PHE A 415 -1.02 14.79 -38.22
CA PHE A 415 -1.03 13.49 -37.53
C PHE A 415 -2.37 12.76 -37.58
N ASN A 416 -3.40 13.34 -38.21
CA ASN A 416 -4.78 12.82 -38.18
C ASN A 416 -5.30 12.59 -36.75
N ILE A 417 -5.09 13.58 -35.86
CA ILE A 417 -5.47 13.50 -34.46
C ILE A 417 -6.99 13.43 -34.33
N GLN A 418 -7.50 12.39 -33.69
CA GLN A 418 -8.93 12.22 -33.48
C GLN A 418 -9.46 13.06 -32.32
N LYS A 419 -8.71 13.14 -31.22
CA LYS A 419 -9.05 13.95 -30.05
C LYS A 419 -7.80 14.51 -29.37
N ILE A 420 -7.93 15.77 -28.91
CA ILE A 420 -6.94 16.45 -28.04
C ILE A 420 -7.58 16.65 -26.68
N ILE A 421 -7.06 15.97 -25.68
CA ILE A 421 -7.53 16.04 -24.30
C ILE A 421 -6.72 17.12 -23.56
N PHE A 422 -7.41 18.09 -22.94
CA PHE A 422 -6.72 19.22 -22.33
C PHE A 422 -7.36 19.66 -20.99
N ASP A 423 -6.55 20.35 -20.15
CA ASP A 423 -7.06 20.98 -18.95
C ASP A 423 -7.84 22.27 -19.26
N ASN A 424 -9.11 22.30 -18.91
CA ASN A 424 -9.96 23.50 -19.04
C ASN A 424 -10.43 24.02 -17.66
N THR A 425 -9.65 23.81 -16.62
CA THR A 425 -10.03 24.20 -15.25
C THR A 425 -10.27 25.71 -15.13
N ARG A 426 -9.55 26.52 -15.87
CA ARG A 426 -9.66 27.98 -15.87
C ARG A 426 -10.54 28.52 -17.00
N GLY A 427 -11.01 27.67 -17.91
CA GLY A 427 -11.87 28.07 -19.02
C GLY A 427 -11.16 28.84 -20.15
N GLU A 428 -9.82 28.73 -20.28
CA GLU A 428 -9.05 29.47 -21.31
C GLU A 428 -9.56 29.19 -22.72
N PHE A 429 -9.99 27.94 -22.98
CA PHE A 429 -10.49 27.54 -24.29
C PHE A 429 -12.03 27.44 -24.37
N GLN A 430 -12.75 28.04 -23.42
CA GLN A 430 -14.21 27.96 -23.39
C GLN A 430 -14.87 28.49 -24.66
N LEU A 431 -14.39 29.62 -25.16
CA LEU A 431 -14.90 30.20 -26.43
C LEU A 431 -14.66 29.30 -27.65
N LEU A 432 -13.50 28.61 -27.67
CA LEU A 432 -13.19 27.68 -28.79
C LEU A 432 -14.13 26.47 -28.77
N LEU A 433 -14.52 26.01 -27.59
CA LEU A 433 -15.47 24.91 -27.40
C LEU A 433 -16.88 25.35 -27.76
N GLU A 434 -17.36 26.50 -27.28
CA GLU A 434 -18.70 27.01 -27.55
C GLU A 434 -18.93 27.30 -29.03
N GLN A 435 -17.90 27.81 -29.72
CA GLN A 435 -17.96 28.09 -31.16
C GLN A 435 -17.55 26.88 -32.01
N ASN A 436 -17.22 25.76 -31.42
CA ASN A 436 -16.76 24.54 -32.09
C ASN A 436 -15.64 24.78 -33.13
N ILE A 437 -14.67 25.64 -32.79
CA ILE A 437 -13.58 26.06 -33.66
C ILE A 437 -12.59 24.92 -33.93
N ILE A 438 -12.42 24.04 -32.95
CA ILE A 438 -11.62 22.81 -33.02
C ILE A 438 -12.44 21.67 -32.40
N PRO A 439 -13.17 20.91 -33.23
CA PRO A 439 -14.08 19.85 -32.77
C PRO A 439 -13.39 18.67 -32.10
N GLU A 440 -12.08 18.55 -32.25
CA GLU A 440 -11.25 17.51 -31.66
C GLU A 440 -10.94 17.77 -30.18
N LEU A 441 -11.16 18.99 -29.67
CA LEU A 441 -10.87 19.35 -28.26
C LEU A 441 -11.83 18.65 -27.31
N VAL A 442 -11.26 18.02 -26.27
CA VAL A 442 -11.99 17.35 -25.17
C VAL A 442 -11.53 17.94 -23.83
N PRO A 443 -12.37 18.76 -23.18
CA PRO A 443 -12.01 19.39 -21.93
C PRO A 443 -12.06 18.40 -20.74
N ILE A 444 -11.10 18.52 -19.84
CA ILE A 444 -11.09 17.86 -18.52
C ILE A 444 -10.78 18.92 -17.47
N SER A 445 -11.50 18.89 -16.35
CA SER A 445 -11.17 19.74 -15.20
C SER A 445 -10.17 19.05 -14.30
N PHE A 446 -9.08 19.72 -13.94
CA PHE A 446 -8.02 19.22 -13.06
C PHE A 446 -8.42 19.34 -11.57
N ASN A 447 -9.50 18.65 -11.19
CA ASN A 447 -9.79 18.40 -9.79
C ASN A 447 -8.87 17.27 -9.23
N ARG A 448 -8.84 17.12 -7.90
CA ARG A 448 -7.98 16.14 -7.23
C ARG A 448 -8.21 14.70 -7.74
N SER A 449 -9.46 14.31 -7.90
CA SER A 449 -9.83 12.96 -8.35
C SER A 449 -9.34 12.70 -9.78
N ASN A 450 -9.56 13.62 -10.70
CA ASN A 450 -9.14 13.48 -12.09
C ASN A 450 -7.60 13.47 -12.22
N LYS A 451 -6.92 14.36 -11.49
CA LYS A 451 -5.43 14.36 -11.43
C LYS A 451 -4.88 13.03 -10.96
N MET A 452 -5.42 12.49 -9.87
CA MET A 452 -4.98 11.20 -9.36
C MET A 452 -5.27 10.07 -10.35
N SER A 453 -6.49 10.01 -10.89
CA SER A 453 -6.89 8.93 -11.81
C SER A 453 -6.02 8.87 -13.07
N MET A 454 -5.67 10.02 -13.65
CA MET A 454 -4.84 10.03 -14.86
C MET A 454 -3.37 9.66 -14.58
N LEU A 455 -2.82 10.08 -13.43
CA LEU A 455 -1.45 9.72 -13.06
C LEU A 455 -1.33 8.24 -12.68
N VAL A 456 -2.32 7.70 -11.99
CA VAL A 456 -2.40 6.26 -11.69
C VAL A 456 -2.47 5.43 -12.97
N GLU A 457 -3.29 5.86 -13.94
CA GLU A 457 -3.37 5.16 -15.23
C GLU A 457 -2.04 5.23 -15.99
N MET A 458 -1.35 6.37 -15.94
CA MET A 458 -0.01 6.49 -16.52
C MET A 458 1.00 5.56 -15.83
N ASP A 459 1.02 5.47 -14.49
CA ASP A 459 1.91 4.56 -13.76
C ASP A 459 1.62 3.09 -14.07
N ASN A 460 0.35 2.72 -14.17
CA ASN A 460 -0.06 1.37 -14.59
C ASN A 460 0.49 1.01 -15.98
N ARG A 461 0.42 1.94 -16.93
CA ARG A 461 0.96 1.73 -18.29
C ARG A 461 2.48 1.66 -18.32
N LEU A 462 3.16 2.47 -17.49
CA LEU A 462 4.61 2.36 -17.30
C LEU A 462 5.00 1.00 -16.71
N GLY A 463 4.27 0.54 -15.70
CA GLY A 463 4.51 -0.74 -15.03
C GLY A 463 4.24 -1.97 -15.91
N THR A 464 3.32 -1.86 -16.86
CA THR A 464 2.94 -2.94 -17.79
C THR A 464 3.60 -2.81 -19.17
N GLU A 465 4.52 -1.87 -19.34
CA GLU A 465 5.23 -1.56 -20.60
C GLU A 465 4.29 -1.18 -21.77
N LYS A 466 3.06 -0.76 -21.45
CA LYS A 466 2.04 -0.32 -22.42
C LYS A 466 2.11 1.17 -22.77
N LEU A 467 3.17 1.84 -22.35
CA LEU A 467 3.48 3.23 -22.68
C LEU A 467 4.91 3.30 -23.18
N LYS A 468 5.12 3.75 -24.40
CA LYS A 468 6.43 4.01 -24.98
C LYS A 468 6.59 5.50 -25.22
N LEU A 469 7.69 6.06 -24.72
CA LEU A 469 7.98 7.49 -24.70
C LEU A 469 9.20 7.81 -25.55
N LEU A 470 9.19 9.00 -26.13
CA LEU A 470 10.35 9.58 -26.82
C LEU A 470 11.53 9.79 -25.84
N PRO A 471 12.78 9.66 -26.28
CA PRO A 471 13.98 9.87 -25.46
C PRO A 471 14.27 11.37 -25.27
N GLU A 472 13.35 12.09 -24.62
CA GLU A 472 13.42 13.53 -24.38
C GLU A 472 13.74 13.81 -22.90
N GLU A 473 14.91 14.38 -22.62
CA GLU A 473 15.39 14.62 -21.23
C GLU A 473 14.52 15.64 -20.47
N ARG A 474 13.97 16.67 -21.13
CA ARG A 474 13.08 17.64 -20.48
C ARG A 474 11.80 16.96 -20.00
N GLN A 475 11.18 16.14 -20.86
CA GLN A 475 10.00 15.34 -20.54
C GLN A 475 10.27 14.36 -19.39
N LYS A 476 11.36 13.59 -19.47
CA LYS A 476 11.79 12.66 -18.45
C LYS A 476 12.01 13.35 -17.09
N SER A 477 12.70 14.48 -17.10
CA SER A 477 12.97 15.27 -15.90
C SER A 477 11.68 15.76 -15.23
N GLN A 478 10.71 16.27 -15.99
CA GLN A 478 9.42 16.71 -15.45
C GLN A 478 8.57 15.56 -14.91
N ILE A 479 8.59 14.40 -15.56
CA ILE A 479 7.89 13.20 -15.07
C ILE A 479 8.46 12.77 -13.70
N LEU A 480 9.79 12.72 -13.58
CA LEU A 480 10.47 12.36 -12.33
C LEU A 480 10.32 13.43 -11.23
N ALA A 481 10.14 14.68 -11.61
CA ALA A 481 9.95 15.79 -10.68
C ALA A 481 8.54 15.82 -10.05
N LEU A 482 7.58 15.09 -10.64
CA LEU A 482 6.22 15.02 -10.12
C LEU A 482 6.20 14.26 -8.80
N GLN A 483 5.60 14.86 -7.79
CA GLN A 483 5.56 14.37 -6.42
C GLN A 483 4.12 14.29 -5.92
N HIS A 484 3.88 13.31 -5.04
CA HIS A 484 2.61 13.15 -4.38
C HIS A 484 2.81 13.10 -2.87
N ASP A 485 2.18 14.01 -2.14
CA ASP A 485 2.31 14.15 -0.69
C ASP A 485 1.09 13.64 0.11
N GLY A 486 0.36 12.68 -0.44
CA GLY A 486 -0.86 12.15 0.16
C GLY A 486 -2.08 13.09 0.07
N SER A 487 -1.86 14.39 0.07
CA SER A 487 -2.91 15.42 0.01
C SER A 487 -2.89 16.25 -1.26
N ALA A 488 -1.72 16.46 -1.85
CA ALA A 488 -1.54 17.27 -3.05
C ALA A 488 -0.55 16.61 -4.03
N ILE A 489 -0.72 16.93 -5.30
CA ILE A 489 0.22 16.60 -6.36
C ILE A 489 1.00 17.88 -6.65
N SER A 490 2.32 17.82 -6.51
CA SER A 490 3.23 18.94 -6.71
C SER A 490 4.40 18.53 -7.63
N SER A 491 5.17 19.48 -8.09
CA SER A 491 6.41 19.20 -8.82
C SER A 491 7.57 19.89 -8.13
N SER A 492 8.67 19.18 -7.91
CA SER A 492 9.91 19.76 -7.35
C SER A 492 10.54 20.82 -8.27
N GLN A 493 10.18 20.82 -9.54
CA GLN A 493 10.60 21.82 -10.54
C GLN A 493 9.57 22.95 -10.72
N GLY A 494 8.48 22.97 -9.95
CA GLY A 494 7.37 23.92 -10.10
C GLY A 494 6.40 23.59 -11.24
N HIS A 495 6.77 22.72 -12.19
CA HIS A 495 5.99 22.36 -13.38
C HIS A 495 6.03 20.85 -13.65
N ALA A 496 4.97 20.33 -14.24
CA ALA A 496 4.85 18.94 -14.63
C ALA A 496 4.05 18.78 -15.93
N ASP A 497 4.15 19.78 -16.82
CA ASP A 497 3.33 19.91 -18.03
C ASP A 497 3.43 18.66 -18.92
N ALA A 498 4.64 18.08 -19.07
CA ALA A 498 4.82 16.84 -19.81
C ALA A 498 4.15 15.63 -19.13
N ALA A 499 4.22 15.52 -17.82
CA ALA A 499 3.55 14.42 -17.11
C ALA A 499 2.03 14.49 -17.27
N PHE A 500 1.46 15.68 -17.15
CA PHE A 500 0.01 15.86 -17.26
C PHE A 500 -0.48 15.68 -18.70
N SER A 501 0.19 16.20 -19.70
CA SER A 501 -0.21 15.99 -21.10
C SER A 501 -0.18 14.50 -21.48
N ILE A 502 0.80 13.73 -21.04
CA ILE A 502 0.85 12.27 -21.25
C ILE A 502 -0.26 11.56 -20.48
N ALA A 503 -0.46 11.90 -19.21
CA ALA A 503 -1.47 11.29 -18.35
C ALA A 503 -2.90 11.54 -18.86
N LEU A 504 -3.19 12.69 -19.49
CA LEU A 504 -4.47 12.98 -20.14
C LEU A 504 -4.80 11.96 -21.22
N VAL A 505 -3.84 11.60 -22.07
CA VAL A 505 -4.05 10.57 -23.11
C VAL A 505 -4.25 9.20 -22.48
N CYS A 506 -3.46 8.86 -21.47
CA CYS A 506 -3.59 7.59 -20.74
C CYS A 506 -5.01 7.42 -20.18
N LEU A 507 -5.54 8.45 -19.52
CA LEU A 507 -6.91 8.45 -18.99
C LEU A 507 -7.98 8.34 -20.08
N HIS A 508 -7.78 8.99 -21.22
CA HIS A 508 -8.74 8.97 -22.31
C HIS A 508 -8.90 7.55 -22.87
N VAL A 509 -7.79 6.89 -23.19
CA VAL A 509 -7.84 5.55 -23.80
C VAL A 509 -8.22 4.45 -22.81
N ALA A 510 -8.05 4.67 -21.49
CA ALA A 510 -8.51 3.73 -20.47
C ALA A 510 -10.04 3.50 -20.50
N LYS A 511 -10.81 4.46 -21.01
CA LYS A 511 -12.26 4.35 -21.20
C LYS A 511 -12.62 3.26 -22.21
N PHE A 512 -11.77 3.01 -23.20
CA PHE A 512 -12.03 2.01 -24.24
C PHE A 512 -11.95 0.58 -23.69
N ARG A 513 -11.04 0.30 -22.73
CA ARG A 513 -10.98 -0.98 -22.03
C ARG A 513 -12.27 -1.31 -21.28
N LYS A 514 -12.85 -0.31 -20.59
CA LYS A 514 -14.10 -0.48 -19.86
C LYS A 514 -15.27 -0.79 -20.80
N ALA A 515 -15.31 -0.18 -21.97
CA ALA A 515 -16.35 -0.45 -22.97
C ALA A 515 -16.23 -1.87 -23.54
N GLN A 516 -15.02 -2.35 -23.86
CA GLN A 516 -14.79 -3.71 -24.33
C GLN A 516 -15.16 -4.76 -23.28
N SER A 517 -14.80 -4.56 -22.00
CA SER A 517 -15.15 -5.49 -20.92
C SER A 517 -16.65 -5.57 -20.65
N GLN A 518 -17.41 -4.49 -20.88
CA GLN A 518 -18.87 -4.48 -20.80
C GLN A 518 -19.51 -5.19 -22.00
N THR A 519 -18.96 -5.03 -23.19
CA THR A 519 -19.45 -5.72 -24.41
C THR A 519 -19.22 -7.23 -24.31
N PHE A 520 -18.09 -7.68 -23.76
CA PHE A 520 -17.85 -9.11 -23.51
C PHE A 520 -18.78 -9.71 -22.45
N LYS A 521 -19.17 -8.95 -21.43
CA LYS A 521 -20.17 -9.41 -20.43
C LYS A 521 -21.58 -9.55 -21.01
N ILE A 522 -21.94 -8.74 -21.99
CA ILE A 522 -23.25 -8.81 -22.68
C ILE A 522 -23.28 -9.99 -23.65
N SER A 523 -22.18 -10.29 -24.35
CA SER A 523 -22.12 -11.41 -25.30
C SER A 523 -22.04 -12.79 -24.64
N SER A 524 -21.60 -12.88 -23.37
CA SER A 524 -21.58 -14.16 -22.62
C SER A 524 -22.91 -14.49 -21.94
N VAL A 525 -23.87 -13.57 -21.91
CA VAL A 525 -25.20 -13.79 -21.31
C VAL A 525 -26.24 -14.25 -22.35
N ASP A 526 -25.96 -14.12 -23.65
CA ASP A 526 -26.90 -14.45 -24.73
C ASP A 526 -26.91 -15.92 -25.19
N ILE A 527 -26.26 -16.83 -24.45
CA ILE A 527 -26.42 -18.28 -24.68
C ILE A 527 -27.24 -18.92 -23.57
N ILE A 528 -28.33 -18.30 -23.19
CA ILE A 528 -29.41 -18.99 -22.45
C ILE A 528 -30.56 -19.16 -23.43
N ASP A 529 -30.71 -20.40 -23.89
CA ASP A 529 -31.77 -20.88 -24.74
C ASP A 529 -33.17 -20.48 -24.18
N ARG A 530 -33.78 -19.47 -24.81
CA ARG A 530 -35.10 -18.95 -24.46
C ARG A 530 -36.23 -19.95 -24.70
N SER A 531 -35.98 -21.13 -25.26
CA SER A 531 -37.01 -22.14 -25.56
C SER A 531 -37.49 -22.92 -24.33
N LYS A 532 -36.90 -22.74 -23.14
CA LYS A 532 -37.24 -23.48 -21.92
C LYS A 532 -38.00 -22.71 -20.84
N PHE A 533 -38.37 -21.46 -21.06
CA PHE A 533 -39.18 -20.71 -20.10
C PHE A 533 -40.68 -20.79 -20.43
N LYS A 534 -41.41 -21.65 -19.71
CA LYS A 534 -42.89 -21.61 -19.67
C LYS A 534 -43.35 -20.43 -18.82
N PRO A 535 -44.27 -19.55 -19.30
CA PRO A 535 -44.76 -18.40 -18.54
C PRO A 535 -45.94 -18.77 -17.64
N SER A 536 -45.69 -19.55 -16.61
CA SER A 536 -46.74 -19.80 -15.62
C SER A 536 -46.13 -20.11 -14.27
N MET A 537 -45.73 -19.06 -13.56
CA MET A 537 -45.62 -18.99 -12.09
C MET A 537 -44.96 -17.69 -11.63
N ILE A 538 -45.62 -16.57 -11.85
CA ILE A 538 -45.31 -15.36 -11.09
C ILE A 538 -46.62 -14.88 -10.49
N LYS A 539 -46.82 -15.21 -9.19
CA LYS A 539 -47.82 -14.53 -8.37
C LYS A 539 -47.31 -13.14 -8.02
N PRO A 540 -48.15 -12.10 -8.11
CA PRO A 540 -47.72 -10.75 -7.74
C PRO A 540 -47.51 -10.65 -6.22
N ILE A 541 -46.33 -10.18 -5.82
CA ILE A 541 -46.03 -9.84 -4.44
C ILE A 541 -46.73 -8.51 -4.12
N GLY A 542 -47.60 -8.57 -3.11
CA GLY A 542 -48.39 -7.43 -2.67
C GLY A 542 -47.54 -6.26 -2.15
N THR A 543 -47.98 -5.09 -2.50
CA THR A 543 -47.50 -3.80 -2.03
C THR A 543 -47.59 -3.68 -0.51
N LEU A 544 -46.45 -3.66 0.16
CA LEU A 544 -46.36 -3.25 1.58
C LEU A 544 -46.34 -1.72 1.65
N LYS A 545 -47.46 -1.13 2.05
CA LYS A 545 -47.56 0.26 2.49
C LYS A 545 -46.75 0.41 3.79
N ARG A 546 -45.73 1.23 3.80
CA ARG A 546 -45.07 1.72 5.02
C ARG A 546 -45.82 2.95 5.54
N ASP A 547 -46.50 2.78 6.64
CA ASP A 547 -47.02 3.88 7.48
C ASP A 547 -45.88 4.49 8.27
N PHE A 548 -45.53 5.73 7.95
CA PHE A 548 -44.75 6.62 8.81
C PHE A 548 -45.74 7.46 9.64
N ARG A 549 -45.94 7.14 10.91
CA ARG A 549 -46.46 8.10 11.90
C ARG A 549 -45.93 7.82 13.31
N ASN A 550 -45.26 8.84 13.80
CA ASN A 550 -45.15 9.28 15.20
C ASN A 550 -44.49 8.37 16.24
N THR A 551 -43.29 8.80 16.66
CA THR A 551 -43.02 8.96 18.10
C THR A 551 -41.95 10.06 18.32
N ARG A 552 -42.43 11.29 18.49
CA ARG A 552 -41.80 12.29 19.37
C ARG A 552 -42.51 12.13 20.72
N LYS A 553 -41.73 11.83 21.80
CA LYS A 553 -41.78 12.45 23.13
C LYS A 553 -41.14 11.57 24.20
N ARG A 554 -40.30 12.26 24.98
CA ARG A 554 -39.87 12.00 26.38
C ARG A 554 -38.70 10.99 26.53
N LEU A 555 -37.67 11.50 26.97
CA LEU A 555 -36.89 11.98 28.08
C LEU A 555 -35.42 11.92 27.72
#